data_721c21bbb6fe8ff01aa110e9b442dd46
#
_entry.id   721c21bbb6fe8ff01aa110e9b442dd46
#
_cell.length_a   1.000
_cell.length_b   1.000
_cell.length_c   1.000
_cell.angle_alpha   90.00
_cell.angle_beta   90.00
_cell.angle_gamma   90.00
#
_symmetry.space_group_name_H-M   'P 1'
#
loop_
_entity.id
_entity.type
_entity.pdbx_description
1 polymer ?
#
loop_
_entity_poly.entity_id
_entity_poly.type
_entity_poly.pdbx_seq_one_letter_code
_entity_poly.pdbx_strand_id
1 'polypeptide(L)'
;MSKHVVATVAEIPPGKRKLVTVRGRSIAVFNLGGEFFGLFNRCPHQGGPMCEGILTGLVESDDPGRYKYSRAGEILRCPWHGWEFDVRTGQSYCDPSSISVRSFPVEVAPGQRVVQGPYVAETIPVTVEEQYVVVEMQ
;
A
#
# COMPACT_ATOMS: atom_id res chain seq x y z
N MET A 1 -11.49 7.38 -14.76
CA MET A 1 -10.44 6.50 -14.22
C MET A 1 -9.11 6.84 -14.87
N SER A 2 -8.08 7.02 -14.08
CA SER A 2 -6.75 7.36 -14.57
C SER A 2 -5.69 6.50 -13.89
N LYS A 3 -4.58 6.27 -14.59
CA LYS A 3 -3.45 5.48 -14.09
C LYS A 3 -2.22 6.38 -14.01
N HIS A 4 -1.65 6.48 -12.81
CA HIS A 4 -0.55 7.40 -12.52
C HIS A 4 0.72 6.63 -12.18
N VAL A 5 1.81 6.96 -12.88
CA VAL A 5 3.13 6.42 -12.59
C VAL A 5 3.70 7.16 -11.38
N VAL A 6 4.01 6.43 -10.30
CA VAL A 6 4.44 7.03 -9.04
C VAL A 6 5.88 6.72 -8.67
N ALA A 7 6.45 5.64 -9.21
CA ALA A 7 7.82 5.23 -8.91
C ALA A 7 8.29 4.20 -9.91
N THR A 8 9.61 3.94 -9.92
CA THR A 8 10.13 2.71 -10.51
C THR A 8 9.99 1.58 -9.50
N VAL A 9 9.92 0.34 -9.97
CA VAL A 9 9.83 -0.82 -9.07
C VAL A 9 11.06 -0.89 -8.15
N ALA A 10 12.23 -0.51 -8.65
CA ALA A 10 13.47 -0.53 -7.86
C ALA A 10 13.45 0.44 -6.68
N GLU A 11 12.65 1.51 -6.73
CA GLU A 11 12.55 2.47 -5.63
C GLU A 11 11.82 1.92 -4.42
N ILE A 12 11.01 0.86 -4.59
CA ILE A 12 10.25 0.26 -3.50
C ILE A 12 10.60 -1.23 -3.43
N PRO A 13 11.75 -1.60 -2.84
CA PRO A 13 12.13 -3.02 -2.70
C PRO A 13 11.14 -3.81 -1.83
N PRO A 14 11.16 -5.15 -1.92
CA PRO A 14 10.29 -5.98 -1.07
C PRO A 14 10.41 -5.64 0.42
N GLY A 15 9.26 -5.52 1.10
CA GLY A 15 9.19 -5.14 2.51
C GLY A 15 9.28 -3.63 2.75
N LYS A 16 9.45 -2.83 1.72
CA LYS A 16 9.57 -1.38 1.81
C LYS A 16 8.29 -0.69 1.35
N ARG A 17 8.25 0.62 1.55
CA ARG A 17 7.10 1.46 1.22
C ARG A 17 7.55 2.83 0.73
N LYS A 18 6.66 3.52 0.04
CA LYS A 18 6.89 4.90 -0.40
C LYS A 18 5.60 5.69 -0.25
N LEU A 19 5.72 6.91 0.27
CA LEU A 19 4.61 7.85 0.29
C LEU A 19 4.59 8.62 -1.03
N VAL A 20 3.46 8.58 -1.72
CA VAL A 20 3.26 9.29 -2.99
C VAL A 20 2.03 10.18 -2.91
N THR A 21 2.00 11.22 -3.73
CA THR A 21 0.84 12.09 -3.84
C THR A 21 0.29 12.00 -5.26
N VAL A 22 -0.99 11.65 -5.37
CA VAL A 22 -1.67 11.51 -6.65
C VAL A 22 -2.97 12.30 -6.58
N ARG A 23 -3.11 13.31 -7.45
CA ARG A 23 -4.28 14.18 -7.53
C ARG A 23 -4.65 14.78 -6.16
N GLY A 24 -3.63 15.23 -5.42
CA GLY A 24 -3.81 15.84 -4.10
C GLY A 24 -4.04 14.84 -2.97
N ARG A 25 -4.03 13.54 -3.24
CA ARG A 25 -4.21 12.50 -2.22
C ARG A 25 -2.89 11.86 -1.87
N SER A 26 -2.62 11.74 -0.58
CA SER A 26 -1.43 11.09 -0.06
C SER A 26 -1.69 9.59 0.08
N ILE A 27 -0.89 8.79 -0.62
CA ILE A 27 -1.08 7.33 -0.68
C ILE A 27 0.22 6.65 -0.26
N ALA A 28 0.11 5.70 0.67
CA ALA A 28 1.23 4.85 1.06
C ALA A 28 1.24 3.61 0.16
N VAL A 29 2.33 3.42 -0.58
CA VAL A 29 2.49 2.27 -1.47
C VAL A 29 3.45 1.28 -0.83
N PHE A 30 3.03 0.03 -0.69
CA PHE A 30 3.78 -1.05 -0.04
C PHE A 30 4.14 -2.12 -1.06
N ASN A 31 5.36 -2.65 -0.95
CA ASN A 31 5.77 -3.84 -1.68
C ASN A 31 5.79 -5.03 -0.70
N LEU A 32 4.89 -5.97 -0.89
CA LEU A 32 4.81 -7.20 -0.08
C LEU A 32 5.24 -8.38 -0.95
N GLY A 33 6.53 -8.69 -0.93
CA GLY A 33 7.06 -9.84 -1.65
C GLY A 33 6.93 -9.77 -3.17
N GLY A 34 6.96 -8.57 -3.74
CA GLY A 34 6.81 -8.32 -5.17
C GLY A 34 5.42 -7.90 -5.61
N GLU A 35 4.44 -7.95 -4.72
CA GLU A 35 3.10 -7.42 -4.95
C GLU A 35 2.96 -6.04 -4.33
N PHE A 36 2.34 -5.12 -5.05
CA PHE A 36 2.20 -3.73 -4.62
C PHE A 36 0.78 -3.41 -4.19
N PHE A 37 0.66 -2.70 -3.07
CA PHE A 37 -0.63 -2.28 -2.51
C PHE A 37 -0.59 -0.82 -2.12
N GLY A 38 -1.69 -0.10 -2.36
CA GLY A 38 -1.81 1.30 -2.01
C GLY A 38 -2.92 1.52 -0.99
N LEU A 39 -2.59 2.25 0.09
CA LEU A 39 -3.56 2.64 1.10
C LEU A 39 -3.56 4.15 1.25
N PHE A 40 -4.73 4.73 1.48
CA PHE A 40 -4.82 6.15 1.81
C PHE A 40 -3.99 6.43 3.07
N ASN A 41 -3.14 7.46 3.03
CA ASN A 41 -2.21 7.76 4.12
C ASN A 41 -2.91 8.47 5.29
N ARG A 42 -4.05 7.93 5.71
CA ARG A 42 -4.79 8.46 6.85
C ARG A 42 -5.54 7.34 7.53
N CYS A 43 -5.23 7.12 8.81
CA CYS A 43 -5.95 6.14 9.62
C CYS A 43 -7.41 6.60 9.79
N PRO A 44 -8.40 5.76 9.44
CA PRO A 44 -9.81 6.15 9.56
C PRO A 44 -10.27 6.36 11.00
N HIS A 45 -9.51 5.86 11.98
CA HIS A 45 -9.82 6.03 13.39
C HIS A 45 -9.63 7.48 13.84
N GLN A 46 -8.42 8.06 13.67
CA GLN A 46 -8.13 9.44 14.09
C GLN A 46 -7.20 10.20 13.14
N GLY A 47 -7.00 9.71 11.95
CA GLY A 47 -6.22 10.43 10.94
C GLY A 47 -4.71 10.27 11.03
N GLY A 48 -4.20 9.27 11.77
CA GLY A 48 -2.77 9.00 11.85
C GLY A 48 -2.16 8.65 10.49
N PRO A 49 -0.87 8.98 10.28
CA PRO A 49 -0.20 8.74 8.99
C PRO A 49 0.12 7.26 8.80
N MET A 50 -0.64 6.59 7.94
CA MET A 50 -0.51 5.15 7.69
C MET A 50 0.89 4.76 7.19
N CYS A 51 1.54 5.62 6.40
CA CYS A 51 2.87 5.36 5.87
C CYS A 51 3.94 5.21 6.96
N GLU A 52 3.70 5.78 8.13
CA GLU A 52 4.61 5.68 9.29
C GLU A 52 4.27 4.50 10.20
N GLY A 53 3.27 3.71 9.86
CA GLY A 53 2.87 2.55 10.64
C GLY A 53 3.89 1.43 10.61
N ILE A 54 3.73 0.48 11.52
CA ILE A 54 4.63 -0.67 11.64
C ILE A 54 3.99 -1.87 10.95
N LEU A 55 4.71 -2.49 10.03
CA LEU A 55 4.29 -3.75 9.42
C LEU A 55 4.55 -4.90 10.39
N THR A 56 3.53 -5.67 10.64
CA THR A 56 3.55 -6.78 11.58
C THR A 56 2.78 -7.97 10.99
N GLY A 57 2.59 -9.01 11.77
CA GLY A 57 1.79 -10.16 11.39
C GLY A 57 0.56 -10.29 12.25
N LEU A 58 -0.26 -11.26 11.90
CA LEU A 58 -1.48 -11.59 12.62
C LEU A 58 -1.16 -12.59 13.73
N VAL A 59 -1.54 -12.28 14.95
CA VAL A 59 -1.42 -13.17 16.10
C VAL A 59 -2.80 -13.78 16.40
N GLU A 60 -2.88 -15.11 16.34
CA GLU A 60 -4.08 -15.84 16.61
C GLU A 60 -3.84 -16.85 17.75
N SER A 61 -4.87 -17.16 18.52
CA SER A 61 -4.79 -18.15 19.58
C SER A 61 -6.09 -18.95 19.63
N ASP A 62 -5.97 -20.29 19.44
CA ASP A 62 -7.08 -21.22 19.56
C ASP A 62 -7.23 -21.74 21.01
N ASP A 63 -6.12 -21.78 21.75
CA ASP A 63 -6.05 -22.26 23.12
C ASP A 63 -5.23 -21.30 23.98
N PRO A 64 -5.53 -21.17 25.29
CA PRO A 64 -4.72 -20.36 26.21
C PRO A 64 -3.25 -20.82 26.20
N GLY A 65 -2.34 -19.87 25.98
CA GLY A 65 -0.91 -20.12 25.95
C GLY A 65 -0.36 -20.64 24.63
N ARG A 66 -1.22 -20.85 23.63
CA ARG A 66 -0.80 -21.22 22.25
C ARG A 66 -1.10 -20.07 21.30
N TYR A 67 -0.05 -19.51 20.73
CA TYR A 67 -0.17 -18.39 19.80
C TYR A 67 0.39 -18.79 18.44
N LYS A 68 -0.36 -18.43 17.41
CA LYS A 68 0.08 -18.62 16.03
C LYS A 68 0.34 -17.24 15.43
N TYR A 69 1.56 -17.04 14.92
CA TYR A 69 1.93 -15.83 14.20
C TYR A 69 1.94 -16.13 12.70
N SER A 70 1.16 -15.39 11.95
CA SER A 70 1.02 -15.60 10.51
C SER A 70 1.01 -14.26 9.78
N ARG A 71 1.12 -14.31 8.45
CA ARG A 71 1.03 -13.14 7.58
C ARG A 71 2.00 -12.02 7.98
N ALA A 72 3.24 -12.41 8.36
CA ALA A 72 4.28 -11.45 8.74
C ALA A 72 4.51 -10.41 7.65
N GLY A 73 4.49 -9.12 8.02
CA GLY A 73 4.68 -8.01 7.10
C GLY A 73 3.46 -7.63 6.30
N GLU A 74 2.29 -8.25 6.52
CA GLU A 74 1.06 -7.96 5.78
C GLU A 74 0.04 -7.14 6.57
N ILE A 75 0.29 -6.94 7.86
CA ILE A 75 -0.60 -6.17 8.74
C ILE A 75 0.08 -4.86 9.11
N LEU A 76 -0.60 -3.75 8.87
CA LEU A 76 -0.10 -2.42 9.19
C LEU A 76 -0.74 -1.91 10.47
N ARG A 77 0.09 -1.55 11.44
CA ARG A 77 -0.36 -0.96 12.70
C ARG A 77 -0.23 0.56 12.63
N CYS A 78 -1.35 1.27 12.82
CA CYS A 78 -1.35 2.73 12.84
C CYS A 78 -0.47 3.25 13.98
N PRO A 79 0.41 4.26 13.74
CA PRO A 79 1.34 4.73 14.75
C PRO A 79 0.67 5.42 15.95
N TRP A 80 -0.57 5.93 15.79
CA TRP A 80 -1.22 6.71 16.84
C TRP A 80 -1.89 5.86 17.92
N HIS A 81 -2.61 4.80 17.55
CA HIS A 81 -3.38 4.01 18.54
C HIS A 81 -3.23 2.51 18.37
N GLY A 82 -2.32 2.08 17.49
CA GLY A 82 -2.06 0.66 17.29
C GLY A 82 -3.18 -0.11 16.59
N TRP A 83 -4.10 0.57 15.92
CA TRP A 83 -5.12 -0.10 15.12
C TRP A 83 -4.47 -0.85 13.96
N GLU A 84 -4.91 -2.07 13.73
CA GLU A 84 -4.31 -2.96 12.76
C GLU A 84 -5.18 -3.09 11.51
N PHE A 85 -4.53 -2.98 10.34
CA PHE A 85 -5.19 -3.05 9.04
C PHE A 85 -4.48 -4.04 8.13
N ASP A 86 -5.27 -4.77 7.34
CA ASP A 86 -4.74 -5.61 6.28
C ASP A 86 -4.24 -4.71 5.14
N VAL A 87 -2.95 -4.79 4.82
CA VAL A 87 -2.37 -3.97 3.73
C VAL A 87 -2.99 -4.33 2.37
N ARG A 88 -3.37 -5.60 2.18
CA ARG A 88 -3.93 -6.06 0.91
C ARG A 88 -5.33 -5.52 0.63
N THR A 89 -6.12 -5.29 1.66
CA THR A 89 -7.54 -4.95 1.51
C THR A 89 -7.93 -3.63 2.17
N GLY A 90 -7.15 -3.15 3.15
CA GLY A 90 -7.50 -2.00 3.97
C GLY A 90 -8.47 -2.32 5.11
N GLN A 91 -8.86 -3.58 5.27
CA GLN A 91 -9.81 -3.98 6.31
C GLN A 91 -9.20 -3.87 7.70
N SER A 92 -9.95 -3.31 8.65
CA SER A 92 -9.54 -3.23 10.04
C SER A 92 -9.76 -4.57 10.75
N TYR A 93 -8.82 -4.94 11.64
CA TYR A 93 -9.00 -6.07 12.56
C TYR A 93 -9.58 -5.64 13.90
N CYS A 94 -9.70 -4.33 14.15
CA CYS A 94 -10.33 -3.82 15.37
C CYS A 94 -11.84 -3.71 15.22
N ASP A 95 -12.30 -3.29 14.04
CA ASP A 95 -13.74 -3.20 13.73
C ASP A 95 -13.94 -3.44 12.21
N PRO A 96 -13.89 -4.70 11.78
CA PRO A 96 -13.91 -5.02 10.36
C PRO A 96 -15.24 -4.71 9.65
N SER A 97 -16.34 -4.56 10.42
CA SER A 97 -17.66 -4.32 9.82
C SER A 97 -17.90 -2.86 9.45
N SER A 98 -17.22 -1.91 10.11
CA SER A 98 -17.51 -0.49 9.94
C SER A 98 -16.29 0.36 9.63
N ILE A 99 -15.07 -0.14 9.84
CA ILE A 99 -13.85 0.63 9.65
C ILE A 99 -12.93 -0.07 8.66
N SER A 100 -12.54 0.67 7.63
CA SER A 100 -11.51 0.25 6.69
C SER A 100 -10.77 1.49 6.19
N VAL A 101 -9.49 1.33 5.86
CA VAL A 101 -8.74 2.37 5.17
C VAL A 101 -8.93 2.19 3.67
N ARG A 102 -9.10 3.29 2.94
CA ARG A 102 -9.30 3.24 1.49
C ARG A 102 -8.07 2.63 0.83
N SER A 103 -8.28 1.63 -0.01
CA SER A 103 -7.24 1.03 -0.83
C SER A 103 -7.33 1.54 -2.27
N PHE A 104 -6.19 1.56 -2.95
CA PHE A 104 -6.09 1.95 -4.36
C PHE A 104 -5.44 0.82 -5.12
N PRO A 105 -5.99 0.42 -6.28
CA PRO A 105 -5.34 -0.59 -7.11
C PRO A 105 -3.96 -0.11 -7.54
N VAL A 106 -2.97 -0.99 -7.41
CA VAL A 106 -1.59 -0.71 -7.80
C VAL A 106 -1.12 -1.86 -8.69
N GLU A 107 -0.54 -1.52 -9.83
CA GLU A 107 0.01 -2.51 -10.75
C GLU A 107 1.45 -2.20 -11.08
N VAL A 108 2.16 -3.21 -11.59
CA VAL A 108 3.47 -3.04 -12.21
C VAL A 108 3.29 -3.02 -13.71
N ALA A 109 3.80 -1.98 -14.36
CA ALA A 109 3.73 -1.83 -15.80
C ALA A 109 5.14 -1.69 -16.39
N PRO A 110 5.47 -2.46 -17.45
CA PRO A 110 6.74 -2.28 -18.13
C PRO A 110 6.79 -0.92 -18.82
N GLY A 111 7.98 -0.31 -18.88
CA GLY A 111 8.16 1.02 -19.46
C GLY A 111 7.67 1.12 -20.90
N GLN A 112 7.79 0.05 -21.67
CA GLN A 112 7.28 0.00 -23.02
C GLN A 112 5.78 0.26 -23.09
N ARG A 113 5.00 -0.33 -22.18
CA ARG A 113 3.54 -0.11 -22.10
C ARG A 113 3.23 1.28 -21.58
N VAL A 114 4.00 1.78 -20.61
CA VAL A 114 3.80 3.11 -20.04
C VAL A 114 4.03 4.20 -21.09
N VAL A 115 5.06 4.06 -21.92
CA VAL A 115 5.34 5.01 -23.02
C VAL A 115 4.19 5.08 -24.02
N GLN A 116 3.56 3.93 -24.29
CA GLN A 116 2.41 3.90 -25.21
C GLN A 116 1.16 4.57 -24.62
N GLY A 117 1.04 4.58 -23.29
CA GLY A 117 -0.08 5.23 -22.60
C GLY A 117 -1.40 4.48 -22.69
N PRO A 118 -2.47 5.04 -22.14
CA PRO A 118 -2.53 6.35 -21.49
C PRO A 118 -2.18 6.27 -20.00
N TYR A 119 -1.01 6.74 -19.64
CA TYR A 119 -0.55 6.84 -18.25
C TYR A 119 -0.15 8.27 -17.95
N VAL A 120 -0.42 8.72 -16.71
CA VAL A 120 0.00 10.04 -16.24
C VAL A 120 1.34 9.91 -15.53
N ALA A 121 2.37 10.59 -16.00
CA ALA A 121 3.72 10.56 -15.44
C ALA A 121 4.29 11.97 -15.36
N GLU A 122 3.80 12.75 -14.40
CA GLU A 122 4.13 14.18 -14.29
C GLU A 122 5.54 14.42 -13.75
N THR A 123 5.98 13.58 -12.81
CA THR A 123 7.23 13.81 -12.07
C THR A 123 8.28 12.71 -12.28
N ILE A 124 7.93 11.66 -12.98
CA ILE A 124 8.80 10.48 -13.16
C ILE A 124 9.23 10.39 -14.62
N PRO A 125 10.53 10.44 -14.92
CA PRO A 125 11.01 10.17 -16.27
C PRO A 125 10.69 8.72 -16.64
N VAL A 126 10.10 8.51 -17.82
CA VAL A 126 9.69 7.18 -18.27
C VAL A 126 10.61 6.70 -19.39
N THR A 127 11.20 5.51 -19.22
CA THR A 127 12.02 4.84 -20.23
C THR A 127 11.47 3.45 -20.50
N VAL A 128 11.79 2.88 -21.66
CA VAL A 128 11.29 1.56 -22.04
C VAL A 128 11.98 0.41 -21.28
N GLU A 129 13.15 0.67 -20.70
CA GLU A 129 13.97 -0.34 -20.01
C GLU A 129 13.50 -0.60 -18.57
N GLU A 130 12.80 0.36 -17.96
CA GLU A 130 12.39 0.27 -16.56
C GLU A 130 11.04 -0.37 -16.39
N GLN A 131 10.74 -0.79 -15.15
CA GLN A 131 9.40 -1.18 -14.73
C GLN A 131 8.89 -0.16 -13.72
N TYR A 132 7.60 0.14 -13.81
CA TYR A 132 6.99 1.21 -13.04
C TYR A 132 5.87 0.72 -12.15
N VAL A 133 5.74 1.38 -11.00
CA VAL A 133 4.61 1.22 -10.09
C VAL A 133 3.55 2.23 -10.50
N VAL A 134 2.34 1.76 -10.75
CA VAL A 134 1.22 2.56 -11.27
C VAL A 134 0.05 2.46 -10.32
N VAL A 135 -0.44 3.62 -9.87
CA VAL A 135 -1.63 3.72 -9.01
C VAL A 135 -2.84 4.10 -9.86
N GLU A 136 -3.92 3.36 -9.70
CA GLU A 136 -5.18 3.65 -10.38
C GLU A 136 -6.05 4.55 -9.52
N MET A 137 -6.51 5.66 -10.12
CA MET A 137 -7.41 6.63 -9.48
C MET A 137 -8.72 6.71 -10.25
N GLN A 138 -9.80 6.82 -9.50
CA GLN A 138 -11.13 7.02 -10.09
C GLN A 138 -11.53 8.48 -10.08
#